data_30f865671bff0f4c9025bcb1f37dc18d
#
_entry.id   30f865671bff0f4c9025bcb1f37dc18d
#
_cell.length_a   1.000
_cell.length_b   1.000
_cell.length_c   1.000
_cell.angle_alpha   90.00
_cell.angle_beta   90.00
_cell.angle_gamma   90.00
#
_symmetry.space_group_name_H-M   'P 1'
#
loop_
_entity.id
_entity.type
_entity.pdbx_description
1 polymer ?
#
loop_
_entity_poly.entity_id
_entity_poly.type
_entity_poly.pdbx_seq_one_letter_code
_entity_poly.pdbx_strand_id
1 'polypeptide(L)'
;MALALLIAGMALAAAGYASARLVDPERWSAKALRTLFWLGAPASGVVATRTDVHAGLVIGLVAGWIVLGLSAAAVLRLSHGRPAGERAELLLAVCWPNAAWLGFPVCVVVFGWGALPLAVAFSQLCTGPFTLVVLPGLVAALVHEQADWLGRAWAFARNPYLICVSTGYALDALGVAPPASVTSIGRTVLLLSTLPAFAAVGAVLAGHRLRVDPGTVRLVAARLTVASVPLLALRALLPIPGPFVVSAGMAVGMGSFGVAAVYGVPTRRLAPALALSTALVLAAAAGVAMARN
;
A
#
# COMPACT_ATOMS: atom_id res chain seq x y z
N MET A 1 11.42 -17.89 -4.94
CA MET A 1 11.59 -17.05 -3.74
C MET A 1 10.38 -16.14 -3.49
N ALA A 2 9.93 -15.30 -4.44
CA ALA A 2 8.81 -14.37 -4.20
C ALA A 2 7.48 -15.06 -3.86
N LEU A 3 7.15 -16.17 -4.52
CA LEU A 3 5.97 -16.99 -4.17
C LEU A 3 6.09 -17.57 -2.75
N ALA A 4 7.27 -18.06 -2.36
CA ALA A 4 7.52 -18.53 -1.00
C ALA A 4 7.31 -17.45 0.06
N LEU A 5 7.66 -16.18 -0.24
CA LEU A 5 7.40 -15.04 0.63
C LEU A 5 5.90 -14.75 0.76
N LEU A 6 5.12 -14.86 -0.31
CA LEU A 6 3.66 -14.72 -0.23
C LEU A 6 3.02 -15.85 0.59
N ILE A 7 3.47 -17.08 0.41
CA ILE A 7 3.01 -18.24 1.20
C ILE A 7 3.37 -18.03 2.69
N ALA A 8 4.62 -17.64 2.98
CA ALA A 8 5.03 -17.30 4.35
C ALA A 8 4.21 -16.15 4.93
N GLY A 9 3.91 -15.12 4.14
CA GLY A 9 3.03 -14.03 4.54
C GLY A 9 1.62 -14.50 4.89
N MET A 10 1.02 -15.38 4.07
CA MET A 10 -0.29 -15.98 4.37
C MET A 10 -0.26 -16.82 5.65
N ALA A 11 0.78 -17.65 5.83
CA ALA A 11 0.96 -18.43 7.04
C ALA A 11 1.10 -17.54 8.29
N LEU A 12 1.85 -16.43 8.18
CA LEU A 12 1.97 -15.45 9.24
C LEU A 12 0.66 -14.71 9.53
N ALA A 13 -0.13 -14.39 8.50
CA ALA A 13 -1.46 -13.81 8.72
C ALA A 13 -2.40 -14.79 9.44
N ALA A 14 -2.39 -16.06 9.06
CA ALA A 14 -3.15 -17.11 9.75
C ALA A 14 -2.67 -17.29 11.20
N ALA A 15 -1.37 -17.30 11.43
CA ALA A 15 -0.79 -17.36 12.77
C ALA A 15 -1.15 -16.14 13.63
N GLY A 16 -1.07 -14.93 13.04
CA GLY A 16 -1.51 -13.69 13.70
C GLY A 16 -2.99 -13.71 14.05
N TYR A 17 -3.85 -14.20 13.17
CA TYR A 17 -5.27 -14.40 13.44
C TYR A 17 -5.52 -15.40 14.59
N ALA A 18 -4.86 -16.55 14.58
CA ALA A 18 -5.00 -17.57 15.60
C ALA A 18 -4.47 -17.12 16.97
N SER A 19 -3.37 -16.36 16.98
CA SER A 19 -2.72 -15.87 18.21
C SER A 19 -3.30 -14.56 18.76
N ALA A 20 -4.25 -13.93 18.06
CA ALA A 20 -4.80 -12.62 18.44
C ALA A 20 -5.47 -12.59 19.82
N ARG A 21 -5.91 -13.75 20.33
CA ARG A 21 -6.44 -13.88 21.70
C ARG A 21 -5.35 -13.87 22.78
N LEU A 22 -4.09 -14.13 22.38
CA LEU A 22 -2.93 -14.25 23.27
C LEU A 22 -2.02 -13.02 23.17
N VAL A 23 -2.21 -12.20 22.15
CA VAL A 23 -1.32 -11.08 21.83
C VAL A 23 -2.16 -9.83 21.54
N ASP A 24 -1.75 -8.71 22.10
CA ASP A 24 -2.34 -7.40 21.83
C ASP A 24 -2.08 -6.99 20.36
N PRO A 25 -3.15 -6.86 19.53
CA PRO A 25 -3.02 -6.50 18.12
C PRO A 25 -2.36 -5.13 17.89
N GLU A 26 -2.54 -4.17 18.80
CA GLU A 26 -1.95 -2.83 18.69
C GLU A 26 -0.44 -2.89 18.89
N ARG A 27 0.02 -3.64 19.89
CA ARG A 27 1.47 -3.86 20.11
C ARG A 27 2.14 -4.58 18.95
N TRP A 28 1.45 -5.55 18.33
CA TRP A 28 1.97 -6.25 17.17
C TRP A 28 2.04 -5.34 15.95
N SER A 29 1.01 -4.55 15.70
CA SER A 29 0.99 -3.56 14.61
C SER A 29 2.11 -2.53 14.79
N ALA A 30 2.32 -2.04 16.00
CA ALA A 30 3.41 -1.11 16.30
C ALA A 30 4.80 -1.73 16.08
N LYS A 31 4.99 -3.01 16.48
CA LYS A 31 6.25 -3.73 16.22
C LYS A 31 6.48 -3.95 14.72
N ALA A 32 5.46 -4.37 13.99
CA ALA A 32 5.53 -4.56 12.54
C ALA A 32 5.91 -3.27 11.82
N LEU A 33 5.27 -2.15 12.18
CA LEU A 33 5.62 -0.83 11.66
C LEU A 33 7.06 -0.45 11.99
N ARG A 34 7.50 -0.67 13.22
CA ARG A 34 8.88 -0.38 13.63
C ARG A 34 9.89 -1.19 12.82
N THR A 35 9.65 -2.48 12.63
CA THR A 35 10.51 -3.36 11.81
C THR A 35 10.56 -2.84 10.36
N LEU A 36 9.40 -2.51 9.80
CA LEU A 36 9.30 -1.95 8.45
C LEU A 36 10.11 -0.64 8.34
N PHE A 37 9.99 0.28 9.30
CA PHE A 37 10.73 1.53 9.27
C PHE A 37 12.25 1.34 9.43
N TRP A 38 12.70 0.53 10.37
CA TRP A 38 14.13 0.39 10.63
C TRP A 38 14.88 -0.48 9.62
N LEU A 39 14.24 -1.49 9.05
CA LEU A 39 14.85 -2.38 8.05
C LEU A 39 14.42 -2.04 6.63
N GLY A 40 13.13 -1.80 6.42
CA GLY A 40 12.58 -1.55 5.11
C GLY A 40 12.96 -0.19 4.53
N ALA A 41 13.07 0.86 5.35
CA ALA A 41 13.41 2.19 4.86
C ALA A 41 14.83 2.26 4.27
N PRO A 42 15.90 1.86 4.97
CA PRO A 42 17.24 1.82 4.37
C PRO A 42 17.31 0.89 3.14
N ALA A 43 16.68 -0.27 3.23
CA ALA A 43 16.64 -1.22 2.13
C ALA A 43 15.93 -0.65 0.88
N SER A 44 14.85 0.14 1.08
CA SER A 44 14.17 0.82 -0.03
C SER A 44 15.05 1.89 -0.68
N GLY A 45 15.87 2.60 0.10
CA GLY A 45 16.88 3.53 -0.41
C GLY A 45 17.89 2.82 -1.31
N VAL A 46 18.46 1.70 -0.85
CA VAL A 46 19.37 0.88 -1.66
C VAL A 46 18.69 0.39 -2.96
N VAL A 47 17.43 -0.01 -2.90
CA VAL A 47 16.67 -0.43 -4.09
C VAL A 47 16.43 0.74 -5.04
N ALA A 48 16.19 1.94 -4.53
CA ALA A 48 15.95 3.13 -5.32
C ALA A 48 17.16 3.58 -6.15
N THR A 49 18.41 3.26 -5.73
CA THR A 49 19.63 3.53 -6.53
C THR A 49 19.72 2.72 -7.84
N ARG A 50 18.75 1.91 -8.16
CA ARG A 50 18.66 1.12 -9.40
C ARG A 50 17.37 1.42 -10.16
N THR A 51 16.81 2.59 -9.94
CA THR A 51 15.62 3.03 -10.66
C THR A 51 16.06 3.95 -11.79
N ASP A 52 16.04 3.49 -13.01
CA ASP A 52 16.23 4.36 -14.15
C ASP A 52 15.16 5.45 -14.17
N VAL A 53 15.55 6.67 -13.91
CA VAL A 53 14.67 7.83 -13.99
C VAL A 53 14.46 8.18 -15.46
N HIS A 54 13.38 7.72 -16.02
CA HIS A 54 12.98 7.95 -17.41
C HIS A 54 11.61 8.63 -17.49
N ALA A 55 11.26 9.15 -18.65
CA ALA A 55 10.00 9.86 -18.86
C ALA A 55 8.77 9.05 -18.40
N GLY A 56 8.77 7.73 -18.64
CA GLY A 56 7.66 6.85 -18.22
C GLY A 56 7.48 6.77 -16.69
N LEU A 57 8.56 6.88 -15.90
CA LEU A 57 8.47 6.96 -14.45
C LEU A 57 7.74 8.25 -14.04
N VAL A 58 8.16 9.40 -14.56
CA VAL A 58 7.57 10.71 -14.23
C VAL A 58 6.11 10.78 -14.67
N ILE A 59 5.83 10.41 -15.92
CA ILE A 59 4.46 10.37 -16.46
C ILE A 59 3.58 9.44 -15.61
N GLY A 60 4.09 8.26 -15.25
CA GLY A 60 3.37 7.31 -14.42
C GLY A 60 3.06 7.83 -13.00
N LEU A 61 4.00 8.55 -12.38
CA LEU A 61 3.76 9.19 -11.07
C LEU A 61 2.70 10.28 -11.17
N VAL A 62 2.79 11.16 -12.18
CA VAL A 62 1.78 12.21 -12.41
C VAL A 62 0.40 11.60 -12.68
N ALA A 63 0.33 10.60 -13.57
CA ALA A 63 -0.91 9.88 -13.84
C ALA A 63 -1.46 9.21 -12.57
N GLY A 64 -0.59 8.62 -11.74
CA GLY A 64 -0.97 8.03 -10.45
C GLY A 64 -1.61 9.03 -9.50
N TRP A 65 -1.02 10.22 -9.36
CA TRP A 65 -1.57 11.30 -8.54
C TRP A 65 -2.94 11.77 -9.05
N ILE A 66 -3.08 11.98 -10.36
CA ILE A 66 -4.36 12.39 -10.98
C ILE A 66 -5.42 11.32 -10.72
N VAL A 67 -5.10 10.05 -10.98
CA VAL A 67 -6.05 8.94 -10.82
C VAL A 67 -6.46 8.75 -9.37
N LEU A 68 -5.52 8.83 -8.42
CA LEU A 68 -5.86 8.73 -6.98
C LEU A 68 -6.73 9.91 -6.53
N GLY A 69 -6.41 11.12 -6.98
CA GLY A 69 -7.22 12.32 -6.69
C GLY A 69 -8.64 12.20 -7.25
N LEU A 70 -8.78 11.80 -8.51
CA LEU A 70 -10.09 11.57 -9.14
C LEU A 70 -10.86 10.43 -8.46
N SER A 71 -10.17 9.37 -8.02
CA SER A 71 -10.77 8.27 -7.26
C SER A 71 -11.37 8.77 -5.94
N ALA A 72 -10.64 9.60 -5.20
CA ALA A 72 -11.12 10.18 -3.96
C ALA A 72 -12.32 11.13 -4.21
N ALA A 73 -12.24 11.98 -5.24
CA ALA A 73 -13.33 12.86 -5.64
C ALA A 73 -14.59 12.07 -6.04
N ALA A 74 -14.43 10.99 -6.80
CA ALA A 74 -15.53 10.10 -7.18
C ALA A 74 -16.19 9.46 -5.95
N VAL A 75 -15.40 8.93 -5.00
CA VAL A 75 -15.94 8.35 -3.76
C VAL A 75 -16.71 9.40 -2.97
N LEU A 76 -16.15 10.60 -2.81
CA LEU A 76 -16.81 11.69 -2.09
C LEU A 76 -18.13 12.11 -2.75
N ARG A 77 -18.15 12.19 -4.07
CA ARG A 77 -19.36 12.54 -4.84
C ARG A 77 -20.42 11.45 -4.76
N LEU A 78 -20.04 10.19 -4.98
CA LEU A 78 -20.96 9.03 -4.97
C LEU A 78 -21.47 8.70 -3.56
N SER A 79 -20.75 9.09 -2.53
CA SER A 79 -21.18 8.95 -1.13
C SER A 79 -21.89 10.19 -0.59
N HIS A 80 -22.13 11.22 -1.40
CA HIS A 80 -22.85 12.41 -0.96
C HIS A 80 -24.23 12.03 -0.41
N GLY A 81 -24.62 12.66 0.72
CA GLY A 81 -25.86 12.33 1.44
C GLY A 81 -25.75 11.20 2.46
N ARG A 82 -24.62 10.47 2.50
CA ARG A 82 -24.37 9.52 3.60
C ARG A 82 -23.80 10.24 4.83
N PRO A 83 -23.95 9.64 6.04
CA PRO A 83 -23.30 10.15 7.25
C PRO A 83 -21.78 10.31 7.06
N ALA A 84 -21.20 11.34 7.69
CA ALA A 84 -19.78 11.67 7.55
C ALA A 84 -18.83 10.47 7.82
N GLY A 85 -19.10 9.73 8.91
CA GLY A 85 -18.32 8.53 9.24
C GLY A 85 -18.38 7.44 8.19
N GLU A 86 -19.53 7.20 7.54
CA GLU A 86 -19.63 6.22 6.43
C GLU A 86 -18.87 6.69 5.19
N ARG A 87 -18.92 7.98 4.87
CA ARG A 87 -18.16 8.57 3.77
C ARG A 87 -16.67 8.43 4.00
N ALA A 88 -16.20 8.68 5.22
CA ALA A 88 -14.82 8.51 5.63
C ALA A 88 -14.39 7.03 5.55
N GLU A 89 -15.22 6.09 6.01
CA GLU A 89 -14.94 4.64 5.88
C GLU A 89 -14.80 4.23 4.41
N LEU A 90 -15.72 4.66 3.53
CA LEU A 90 -15.67 4.38 2.10
C LEU A 90 -14.41 4.97 1.45
N LEU A 91 -14.05 6.20 1.81
CA LEU A 91 -12.85 6.86 1.31
C LEU A 91 -11.58 6.07 1.69
N LEU A 92 -11.47 5.67 2.95
CA LEU A 92 -10.35 4.85 3.44
C LEU A 92 -10.29 3.47 2.76
N ALA A 93 -11.44 2.80 2.64
CA ALA A 93 -11.50 1.47 2.04
C ALA A 93 -11.18 1.46 0.53
N VAL A 94 -11.63 2.48 -0.21
CA VAL A 94 -11.44 2.53 -1.67
C VAL A 94 -10.12 3.18 -2.06
N CYS A 95 -9.66 4.21 -1.35
CA CYS A 95 -8.54 5.03 -1.80
C CYS A 95 -7.22 4.73 -1.08
N TRP A 96 -7.17 3.77 -0.16
CA TRP A 96 -5.94 3.38 0.54
C TRP A 96 -5.39 2.04 0.03
N PRO A 97 -4.49 2.02 -0.97
CA PRO A 97 -3.87 0.79 -1.46
C PRO A 97 -2.79 0.26 -0.50
N ASN A 98 -2.70 -1.04 -0.37
CA ASN A 98 -1.59 -1.71 0.31
C ASN A 98 -0.37 -1.83 -0.62
N ALA A 99 0.11 -0.69 -1.13
CA ALA A 99 1.14 -0.62 -2.17
C ALA A 99 2.53 -1.04 -1.67
N ALA A 100 2.85 -0.84 -0.39
CA ALA A 100 4.14 -1.20 0.17
C ALA A 100 4.18 -2.66 0.64
N TRP A 101 3.32 -3.05 1.59
CA TRP A 101 3.47 -4.35 2.25
C TRP A 101 3.06 -5.53 1.39
N LEU A 102 1.97 -5.38 0.63
CA LEU A 102 1.52 -6.40 -0.31
C LEU A 102 2.01 -6.12 -1.72
N GLY A 103 2.08 -4.85 -2.11
CA GLY A 103 2.44 -4.45 -3.47
C GLY A 103 3.87 -4.85 -3.86
N PHE A 104 4.85 -4.71 -2.96
CA PHE A 104 6.23 -5.07 -3.27
C PHE A 104 6.38 -6.56 -3.63
N PRO A 105 5.98 -7.52 -2.77
CA PRO A 105 6.10 -8.93 -3.12
C PRO A 105 5.25 -9.32 -4.33
N VAL A 106 4.06 -8.76 -4.49
CA VAL A 106 3.20 -9.02 -5.65
C VAL A 106 3.84 -8.50 -6.94
N CYS A 107 4.40 -7.30 -6.95
CA CYS A 107 5.11 -6.77 -8.13
C CYS A 107 6.31 -7.65 -8.51
N VAL A 108 7.04 -8.16 -7.54
CA VAL A 108 8.16 -9.09 -7.81
C VAL A 108 7.66 -10.43 -8.39
N VAL A 109 6.55 -10.95 -7.88
CA VAL A 109 5.92 -12.18 -8.43
C VAL A 109 5.46 -11.95 -9.88
N VAL A 110 4.79 -10.82 -10.13
CA VAL A 110 4.18 -10.53 -11.44
C VAL A 110 5.19 -10.10 -12.49
N PHE A 111 6.21 -9.33 -12.15
CA PHE A 111 7.13 -8.72 -13.12
C PHE A 111 8.59 -9.09 -12.92
N GLY A 112 8.93 -9.81 -11.85
CA GLY A 112 10.31 -10.11 -11.46
C GLY A 112 10.95 -8.99 -10.63
N TRP A 113 12.21 -9.23 -10.25
CA TRP A 113 12.97 -8.36 -9.34
C TRP A 113 13.22 -6.94 -9.87
N GLY A 114 13.26 -6.77 -11.19
CA GLY A 114 13.42 -5.46 -11.83
C GLY A 114 12.25 -4.51 -11.59
N ALA A 115 11.08 -5.03 -11.18
CA ALA A 115 9.91 -4.23 -10.88
C ALA A 115 9.96 -3.57 -9.48
N LEU A 116 10.79 -4.09 -8.57
CA LEU A 116 10.80 -3.63 -7.18
C LEU A 116 11.16 -2.14 -7.03
N PRO A 117 12.18 -1.59 -7.74
CA PRO A 117 12.47 -0.15 -7.70
C PRO A 117 11.28 0.71 -8.12
N LEU A 118 10.56 0.30 -9.18
CA LEU A 118 9.37 1.01 -9.66
C LEU A 118 8.21 0.93 -8.66
N ALA A 119 7.99 -0.24 -8.04
CA ALA A 119 6.99 -0.39 -6.99
C ALA A 119 7.30 0.49 -5.77
N VAL A 120 8.59 0.60 -5.38
CA VAL A 120 9.06 1.50 -4.32
C VAL A 120 8.82 2.95 -4.70
N ALA A 121 9.15 3.35 -5.95
CA ALA A 121 8.90 4.69 -6.45
C ALA A 121 7.43 5.09 -6.33
N PHE A 122 6.54 4.25 -6.87
CA PHE A 122 5.09 4.52 -6.81
C PHE A 122 4.58 4.55 -5.37
N SER A 123 5.04 3.63 -4.53
CA SER A 123 4.65 3.59 -3.13
C SER A 123 5.07 4.84 -2.37
N GLN A 124 6.31 5.32 -2.54
CA GLN A 124 6.85 6.40 -1.72
C GLN A 124 6.58 7.80 -2.29
N LEU A 125 6.49 7.94 -3.61
CA LEU A 125 6.32 9.24 -4.27
C LEU A 125 4.87 9.52 -4.71
N CYS A 126 4.01 8.51 -4.73
CA CYS A 126 2.61 8.67 -5.13
C CYS A 126 1.65 8.23 -4.02
N THR A 127 1.58 6.94 -3.68
CA THR A 127 0.60 6.46 -2.71
C THR A 127 0.93 6.85 -1.27
N GLY A 128 2.20 6.96 -0.90
CA GLY A 128 2.63 7.36 0.44
C GLY A 128 2.12 8.75 0.83
N PRO A 129 2.49 9.82 0.10
CA PRO A 129 1.97 11.16 0.42
C PRO A 129 0.45 11.22 0.31
N PHE A 130 -0.15 10.52 -0.65
CA PHE A 130 -1.60 10.50 -0.79
C PHE A 130 -2.29 9.87 0.44
N THR A 131 -1.80 8.73 0.92
CA THR A 131 -2.40 8.01 2.05
C THR A 131 -2.04 8.60 3.42
N LEU A 132 -0.86 9.19 3.57
CA LEU A 132 -0.41 9.71 4.87
C LEU A 132 -0.71 11.21 5.08
N VAL A 133 -0.95 11.96 3.99
CA VAL A 133 -1.26 13.40 4.08
C VAL A 133 -2.68 13.67 3.57
N VAL A 134 -2.95 13.33 2.29
CA VAL A 134 -4.21 13.72 1.63
C VAL A 134 -5.42 13.04 2.24
N LEU A 135 -5.42 11.71 2.31
CA LEU A 135 -6.57 10.96 2.81
C LEU A 135 -6.93 11.29 4.26
N PRO A 136 -5.97 11.32 5.22
CA PRO A 136 -6.30 11.71 6.58
C PRO A 136 -6.82 13.15 6.70
N GLY A 137 -6.32 14.07 5.86
CA GLY A 137 -6.84 15.42 5.79
C GLY A 137 -8.28 15.48 5.28
N LEU A 138 -8.61 14.69 4.25
CA LEU A 138 -9.99 14.58 3.74
C LEU A 138 -10.92 13.94 4.78
N VAL A 139 -10.45 12.91 5.50
CA VAL A 139 -11.22 12.28 6.59
C VAL A 139 -11.49 13.28 7.69
N ALA A 140 -10.47 14.02 8.17
CA ALA A 140 -10.64 15.07 9.15
C ALA A 140 -11.70 16.11 8.73
N ALA A 141 -11.62 16.59 7.50
CA ALA A 141 -12.59 17.55 6.95
C ALA A 141 -14.02 16.98 6.88
N LEU A 142 -14.18 15.68 6.67
CA LEU A 142 -15.50 15.03 6.66
C LEU A 142 -16.12 14.92 8.05
N VAL A 143 -15.32 14.63 9.07
CA VAL A 143 -15.81 14.48 10.46
C VAL A 143 -15.78 15.79 11.26
N HIS A 144 -15.57 16.92 10.58
CA HIS A 144 -15.53 18.26 11.16
C HIS A 144 -14.36 18.51 12.13
N GLU A 145 -13.28 17.74 11.97
CA GLU A 145 -12.03 17.99 12.68
C GLU A 145 -11.19 19.01 11.90
N GLN A 146 -10.36 19.77 12.61
CA GLN A 146 -9.39 20.64 11.95
C GLN A 146 -8.32 19.80 11.25
N ALA A 147 -8.18 19.97 9.95
CA ALA A 147 -7.20 19.28 9.17
C ALA A 147 -5.82 19.98 9.28
N ASP A 148 -4.93 19.43 10.09
CA ASP A 148 -3.53 19.88 10.16
C ASP A 148 -2.74 19.38 8.94
N TRP A 149 -2.94 20.02 7.80
CA TRP A 149 -2.26 19.69 6.56
C TRP A 149 -0.74 19.89 6.64
N LEU A 150 -0.32 20.99 7.28
CA LEU A 150 1.09 21.35 7.37
C LEU A 150 1.85 20.39 8.29
N GLY A 151 1.30 20.07 9.46
CA GLY A 151 1.89 19.10 10.37
C GLY A 151 2.01 17.72 9.75
N ARG A 152 1.00 17.29 8.98
CA ARG A 152 1.03 16.01 8.25
C ARG A 152 2.07 15.99 7.13
N ALA A 153 2.13 17.04 6.34
CA ALA A 153 3.15 17.18 5.28
C ALA A 153 4.54 17.17 5.89
N TRP A 154 4.73 17.85 7.02
CA TRP A 154 6.00 17.88 7.73
C TRP A 154 6.36 16.53 8.35
N ALA A 155 5.40 15.82 8.95
CA ALA A 155 5.60 14.46 9.44
C ALA A 155 5.96 13.50 8.31
N PHE A 156 5.32 13.63 7.13
CA PHE A 156 5.64 12.85 5.95
C PHE A 156 7.04 13.17 5.41
N ALA A 157 7.43 14.45 5.36
CA ALA A 157 8.77 14.86 4.92
C ALA A 157 9.89 14.26 5.80
N ARG A 158 9.59 13.99 7.09
CA ARG A 158 10.50 13.32 8.03
C ARG A 158 10.38 11.79 8.02
N ASN A 159 9.55 11.24 7.14
CA ASN A 159 9.38 9.79 7.05
C ASN A 159 10.69 9.13 6.60
N PRO A 160 11.24 8.16 7.36
CA PRO A 160 12.49 7.50 7.02
C PRO A 160 12.48 6.87 5.62
N TYR A 161 11.35 6.35 5.18
CA TYR A 161 11.22 5.81 3.82
C TYR A 161 11.44 6.88 2.75
N LEU A 162 10.77 8.02 2.88
CA LEU A 162 10.93 9.12 1.93
C LEU A 162 12.39 9.60 1.89
N ILE A 163 13.00 9.80 3.07
CA ILE A 163 14.39 10.23 3.18
C ILE A 163 15.33 9.22 2.51
N CYS A 164 15.20 7.93 2.86
CA CYS A 164 16.07 6.90 2.29
C CYS A 164 15.88 6.74 0.77
N VAL A 165 14.64 6.76 0.28
CA VAL A 165 14.35 6.65 -1.15
C VAL A 165 14.82 7.87 -1.91
N SER A 166 14.62 9.08 -1.39
CA SER A 166 15.13 10.31 -2.00
C SER A 166 16.66 10.34 -2.04
N THR A 167 17.31 9.86 -0.95
CA THR A 167 18.78 9.69 -0.93
C THR A 167 19.22 8.68 -1.98
N GLY A 168 18.51 7.56 -2.12
CA GLY A 168 18.79 6.55 -3.15
C GLY A 168 18.72 7.14 -4.56
N TYR A 169 17.68 7.92 -4.89
CA TYR A 169 17.59 8.61 -6.19
C TYR A 169 18.68 9.65 -6.39
N ALA A 170 19.04 10.41 -5.34
CA ALA A 170 20.12 11.37 -5.43
C ALA A 170 21.47 10.68 -5.71
N LEU A 171 21.76 9.57 -5.06
CA LEU A 171 22.96 8.77 -5.30
C LEU A 171 22.97 8.20 -6.72
N ASP A 172 21.84 7.69 -7.22
CA ASP A 172 21.71 7.20 -8.60
C ASP A 172 21.97 8.33 -9.61
N ALA A 173 21.40 9.51 -9.40
CA ALA A 173 21.63 10.68 -10.25
C ALA A 173 23.10 11.16 -10.24
N LEU A 174 23.83 10.91 -9.16
CA LEU A 174 25.27 11.19 -9.05
C LEU A 174 26.14 10.06 -9.60
N GLY A 175 25.56 9.01 -10.19
CA GLY A 175 26.27 7.84 -10.69
C GLY A 175 26.85 6.91 -9.60
N VAL A 176 26.42 7.09 -8.34
CA VAL A 176 26.88 6.27 -7.22
C VAL A 176 25.97 5.04 -7.11
N ALA A 177 26.40 3.94 -7.71
CA ALA A 177 25.68 2.67 -7.64
C ALA A 177 26.31 1.73 -6.60
N PRO A 178 25.54 1.20 -5.65
CA PRO A 178 26.05 0.22 -4.71
C PRO A 178 26.43 -1.08 -5.44
N PRO A 179 27.38 -1.87 -4.90
CA PRO A 179 27.71 -3.19 -5.44
C PRO A 179 26.46 -4.08 -5.61
N ALA A 180 26.48 -4.99 -6.59
CA ALA A 180 25.36 -5.89 -6.86
C ALA A 180 24.94 -6.73 -5.65
N SER A 181 25.90 -7.15 -4.81
CA SER A 181 25.67 -7.86 -3.55
C SER A 181 24.83 -7.03 -2.57
N VAL A 182 25.18 -5.75 -2.39
CA VAL A 182 24.45 -4.81 -1.50
C VAL A 182 23.02 -4.59 -2.02
N THR A 183 22.86 -4.42 -3.33
CA THR A 183 21.54 -4.30 -3.95
C THR A 183 20.69 -5.56 -3.75
N SER A 184 21.28 -6.75 -3.90
CA SER A 184 20.60 -8.03 -3.68
C SER A 184 20.17 -8.19 -2.22
N ILE A 185 21.03 -7.86 -1.28
CA ILE A 185 20.71 -7.85 0.16
C ILE A 185 19.58 -6.86 0.44
N GLY A 186 19.67 -5.62 -0.08
CA GLY A 186 18.65 -4.61 0.09
C GLY A 186 17.27 -5.07 -0.40
N ARG A 187 17.20 -5.69 -1.57
CA ARG A 187 15.96 -6.28 -2.12
C ARG A 187 15.38 -7.35 -1.20
N THR A 188 16.23 -8.25 -0.71
CA THR A 188 15.81 -9.33 0.18
C THR A 188 15.32 -8.78 1.52
N VAL A 189 16.07 -7.87 2.15
CA VAL A 189 15.70 -7.23 3.42
C VAL A 189 14.40 -6.45 3.27
N LEU A 190 14.20 -5.70 2.17
CA LEU A 190 12.97 -4.97 1.92
C LEU A 190 11.76 -5.91 1.87
N LEU A 191 11.84 -7.02 1.16
CA LEU A 191 10.74 -7.98 1.10
C LEU A 191 10.51 -8.69 2.44
N LEU A 192 11.57 -9.11 3.15
CA LEU A 192 11.44 -9.73 4.46
C LEU A 192 10.84 -8.78 5.49
N SER A 193 11.12 -7.48 5.41
CA SER A 193 10.55 -6.47 6.30
C SER A 193 9.03 -6.33 6.17
N THR A 194 8.43 -6.83 5.08
CA THR A 194 6.97 -6.84 4.91
C THR A 194 6.27 -7.97 5.67
N LEU A 195 6.97 -9.04 6.03
CA LEU A 195 6.39 -10.23 6.66
C LEU A 195 5.68 -9.96 8.01
N PRO A 196 6.23 -9.15 8.94
CA PRO A 196 5.54 -8.82 10.18
C PRO A 196 4.19 -8.13 9.98
N ALA A 197 4.03 -7.41 8.86
CA ALA A 197 2.77 -6.76 8.53
C ALA A 197 1.65 -7.76 8.23
N PHE A 198 1.95 -8.91 7.63
CA PHE A 198 0.96 -9.96 7.42
C PHE A 198 0.45 -10.53 8.75
N ALA A 199 1.32 -10.77 9.72
CA ALA A 199 0.91 -11.21 11.06
C ALA A 199 0.03 -10.15 11.75
N ALA A 200 0.38 -8.87 11.62
CA ALA A 200 -0.41 -7.77 12.15
C ALA A 200 -1.80 -7.68 11.47
N VAL A 201 -1.89 -7.87 10.16
CA VAL A 201 -3.18 -7.95 9.43
C VAL A 201 -4.04 -9.07 10.03
N GLY A 202 -3.49 -10.27 10.20
CA GLY A 202 -4.21 -11.38 10.80
C GLY A 202 -4.73 -11.07 12.20
N ALA A 203 -3.90 -10.49 13.04
CA ALA A 203 -4.27 -10.10 14.41
C ALA A 203 -5.38 -9.05 14.44
N VAL A 204 -5.32 -8.03 13.57
CA VAL A 204 -6.37 -7.00 13.44
C VAL A 204 -7.69 -7.64 12.98
N LEU A 205 -7.65 -8.53 11.98
CA LEU A 205 -8.84 -9.18 11.45
C LEU A 205 -9.55 -10.09 12.49
N ALA A 206 -8.80 -10.70 13.41
CA ALA A 206 -9.38 -11.55 14.46
C ALA A 206 -10.28 -10.78 15.44
N GLY A 207 -10.05 -9.48 15.62
CA GLY A 207 -10.90 -8.60 16.42
C GLY A 207 -12.21 -8.18 15.75
N HIS A 208 -12.43 -8.57 14.48
CA HIS A 208 -13.56 -8.10 13.69
C HIS A 208 -14.45 -9.24 13.21
N ARG A 209 -15.77 -8.98 13.14
CA ARG A 209 -16.70 -9.92 12.48
C ARG A 209 -16.58 -9.79 10.97
N LEU A 210 -15.97 -10.77 10.33
CA LEU A 210 -15.78 -10.81 8.89
C LEU A 210 -17.07 -11.29 8.19
N ARG A 211 -18.01 -10.41 7.96
CA ARG A 211 -19.20 -10.70 7.14
C ARG A 211 -18.99 -10.15 5.73
N VAL A 212 -18.97 -11.06 4.77
CA VAL A 212 -18.93 -10.69 3.36
C VAL A 212 -20.37 -10.58 2.87
N ASP A 213 -20.81 -9.35 2.68
CA ASP A 213 -22.10 -9.01 2.10
C ASP A 213 -21.92 -8.40 0.69
N PRO A 214 -22.99 -8.21 -0.10
CA PRO A 214 -22.88 -7.58 -1.42
C PRO A 214 -22.28 -6.18 -1.41
N GLY A 215 -22.42 -5.44 -0.30
CA GLY A 215 -21.80 -4.13 -0.11
C GLY A 215 -20.28 -4.24 0.00
N THR A 216 -19.80 -5.22 0.77
CA THR A 216 -18.36 -5.54 0.89
C THR A 216 -17.77 -5.95 -0.46
N VAL A 217 -18.47 -6.79 -1.23
CA VAL A 217 -18.00 -7.20 -2.57
C VAL A 217 -17.88 -6.00 -3.51
N ARG A 218 -18.90 -5.11 -3.55
CA ARG A 218 -18.84 -3.88 -4.35
C ARG A 218 -17.71 -2.97 -3.93
N LEU A 219 -17.47 -2.84 -2.62
CA LEU A 219 -16.40 -2.03 -2.07
C LEU A 219 -15.02 -2.57 -2.49
N VAL A 220 -14.84 -3.88 -2.42
CA VAL A 220 -13.61 -4.55 -2.87
C VAL A 220 -13.42 -4.40 -4.38
N ALA A 221 -14.47 -4.60 -5.18
CA ALA A 221 -14.42 -4.36 -6.62
C ALA A 221 -14.02 -2.91 -6.92
N ALA A 222 -14.64 -1.94 -6.25
CA ALA A 222 -14.26 -0.53 -6.38
C ALA A 222 -12.80 -0.31 -5.98
N ARG A 223 -12.32 -0.88 -4.86
CA ARG A 223 -10.92 -0.77 -4.40
C ARG A 223 -9.94 -1.29 -5.45
N LEU A 224 -10.20 -2.47 -5.99
CA LEU A 224 -9.28 -3.11 -6.93
C LEU A 224 -9.28 -2.44 -8.32
N THR A 225 -10.35 -1.75 -8.69
CA THR A 225 -10.54 -1.22 -10.07
C THR A 225 -10.42 0.29 -10.18
N VAL A 226 -10.82 1.06 -9.17
CA VAL A 226 -10.97 2.53 -9.26
C VAL A 226 -9.70 3.27 -9.68
N ALA A 227 -8.54 2.79 -9.28
CA ALA A 227 -7.26 3.38 -9.67
C ALA A 227 -6.51 2.54 -10.72
N SER A 228 -6.61 1.19 -10.66
CA SER A 228 -5.88 0.31 -11.58
C SER A 228 -6.45 0.35 -13.00
N VAL A 229 -7.78 0.38 -13.16
CA VAL A 229 -8.40 0.39 -14.51
C VAL A 229 -8.07 1.69 -15.27
N PRO A 230 -8.22 2.90 -14.70
CA PRO A 230 -7.78 4.11 -15.37
C PRO A 230 -6.30 4.14 -15.69
N LEU A 231 -5.43 3.69 -14.77
CA LEU A 231 -3.99 3.60 -15.05
C LEU A 231 -3.67 2.57 -16.14
N LEU A 232 -4.39 1.46 -16.19
CA LEU A 232 -4.25 0.48 -17.26
C LEU A 232 -4.69 1.05 -18.63
N ALA A 233 -5.80 1.79 -18.66
CA ALA A 233 -6.26 2.46 -19.86
C ALA A 233 -5.26 3.54 -20.33
N LEU A 234 -4.75 4.35 -19.40
CA LEU A 234 -3.72 5.34 -19.72
C LEU A 234 -2.42 4.69 -20.19
N ARG A 235 -2.06 3.53 -19.68
CA ARG A 235 -0.89 2.77 -20.12
C ARG A 235 -0.97 2.33 -21.58
N ALA A 236 -2.15 2.18 -22.14
CA ALA A 236 -2.31 1.90 -23.56
C ALA A 236 -1.87 3.08 -24.46
N LEU A 237 -1.83 4.30 -23.90
CA LEU A 237 -1.50 5.53 -24.61
C LEU A 237 -0.18 6.18 -24.13
N LEU A 238 0.24 5.88 -22.93
CA LEU A 238 1.38 6.51 -22.25
C LEU A 238 2.35 5.44 -21.71
N PRO A 239 3.64 5.71 -21.61
CA PRO A 239 4.64 4.76 -21.13
C PRO A 239 4.60 4.55 -19.61
N ILE A 240 3.42 4.23 -19.07
CA ILE A 240 3.22 3.99 -17.64
C ILE A 240 3.77 2.61 -17.27
N PRO A 241 4.65 2.48 -16.24
CA PRO A 241 5.17 1.19 -15.80
C PRO A 241 4.06 0.25 -15.29
N GLY A 242 4.11 -1.03 -15.69
CA GLY A 242 3.16 -2.05 -15.23
C GLY A 242 3.07 -2.19 -13.71
N PRO A 243 4.18 -2.13 -12.96
CA PRO A 243 4.16 -2.13 -11.49
C PRO A 243 3.28 -1.04 -10.87
N PHE A 244 3.10 0.12 -11.51
CA PHE A 244 2.24 1.20 -11.03
C PHE A 244 0.77 0.80 -11.07
N VAL A 245 0.34 0.19 -12.17
CA VAL A 245 -1.03 -0.31 -12.32
C VAL A 245 -1.35 -1.36 -11.26
N VAL A 246 -0.44 -2.31 -11.05
CA VAL A 246 -0.59 -3.35 -10.04
C VAL A 246 -0.59 -2.74 -8.63
N SER A 247 0.35 -1.84 -8.31
CA SER A 247 0.42 -1.18 -7.00
C SER A 247 -0.84 -0.34 -6.69
N ALA A 248 -1.40 0.33 -7.69
CA ALA A 248 -2.65 1.07 -7.55
C ALA A 248 -3.86 0.17 -7.30
N GLY A 249 -3.87 -1.04 -7.87
CA GLY A 249 -4.91 -2.07 -7.70
C GLY A 249 -4.74 -2.97 -6.49
N MET A 250 -3.79 -2.69 -5.59
CA MET A 250 -3.57 -3.52 -4.39
C MET A 250 -4.78 -3.52 -3.44
N ALA A 251 -4.84 -4.52 -2.58
CA ALA A 251 -5.84 -4.66 -1.51
C ALA A 251 -5.95 -3.39 -0.65
N VAL A 252 -6.98 -3.31 0.17
CA VAL A 252 -7.12 -2.27 1.20
C VAL A 252 -5.86 -2.26 2.08
N GLY A 253 -5.30 -1.09 2.33
CA GLY A 253 -4.10 -0.94 3.17
C GLY A 253 -4.44 -0.92 4.66
N MET A 254 -3.66 -1.64 5.46
CA MET A 254 -3.85 -1.72 6.92
C MET A 254 -3.72 -0.35 7.62
N GLY A 255 -2.94 0.58 7.07
CA GLY A 255 -2.81 1.93 7.62
C GLY A 255 -4.14 2.70 7.71
N SER A 256 -5.14 2.33 6.90
CA SER A 256 -6.48 2.90 6.97
C SER A 256 -7.16 2.71 8.32
N PHE A 257 -6.86 1.61 9.04
CA PHE A 257 -7.37 1.37 10.39
C PHE A 257 -6.80 2.35 11.41
N GLY A 258 -5.52 2.69 11.29
CA GLY A 258 -4.91 3.70 12.14
C GLY A 258 -5.58 5.06 12.02
N VAL A 259 -5.88 5.48 10.78
CA VAL A 259 -6.61 6.73 10.54
C VAL A 259 -8.05 6.63 11.03
N ALA A 260 -8.72 5.50 10.78
CA ALA A 260 -10.08 5.27 11.28
C ALA A 260 -10.14 5.38 12.81
N ALA A 261 -9.17 4.79 13.52
CA ALA A 261 -9.09 4.86 14.98
C ALA A 261 -8.89 6.30 15.49
N VAL A 262 -7.97 7.05 14.86
CA VAL A 262 -7.69 8.46 15.24
C VAL A 262 -8.93 9.36 15.12
N TYR A 263 -9.74 9.14 14.08
CA TYR A 263 -10.92 9.99 13.79
C TYR A 263 -12.26 9.38 14.19
N GLY A 264 -12.26 8.27 14.93
CA GLY A 264 -13.50 7.60 15.33
C GLY A 264 -14.35 7.10 14.15
N VAL A 265 -13.72 6.81 13.02
CA VAL A 265 -14.41 6.33 11.81
C VAL A 265 -14.79 4.86 11.98
N PRO A 266 -16.04 4.45 11.65
CA PRO A 266 -16.43 3.05 11.69
C PRO A 266 -15.53 2.16 10.83
N THR A 267 -15.23 0.95 11.31
CA THR A 267 -14.42 -0.04 10.57
C THR A 267 -15.22 -1.27 10.15
N ARG A 268 -16.55 -1.17 10.22
CA ARG A 268 -17.46 -2.31 9.98
C ARG A 268 -17.30 -2.92 8.58
N ARG A 269 -17.10 -2.09 7.55
CA ARG A 269 -16.88 -2.53 6.16
C ARG A 269 -15.40 -2.64 5.82
N LEU A 270 -14.57 -1.91 6.52
CA LEU A 270 -13.13 -1.85 6.26
C LEU A 270 -12.46 -3.20 6.53
N ALA A 271 -12.77 -3.88 7.64
CA ALA A 271 -12.17 -5.16 8.00
C ALA A 271 -12.51 -6.29 7.00
N PRO A 272 -13.79 -6.56 6.67
CA PRO A 272 -14.09 -7.57 5.66
C PRO A 272 -13.58 -7.20 4.26
N ALA A 273 -13.51 -5.90 3.91
CA ALA A 273 -12.92 -5.45 2.65
C ALA A 273 -11.40 -5.71 2.61
N LEU A 274 -10.66 -5.44 3.70
CA LEU A 274 -9.25 -5.79 3.83
C LEU A 274 -9.03 -7.30 3.62
N ALA A 275 -9.78 -8.13 4.36
CA ALA A 275 -9.64 -9.58 4.28
C ALA A 275 -9.90 -10.10 2.86
N LEU A 276 -11.04 -9.75 2.27
CA LEU A 276 -11.45 -10.23 0.95
C LEU A 276 -10.53 -9.72 -0.15
N SER A 277 -10.17 -8.42 -0.15
CA SER A 277 -9.28 -7.87 -1.17
C SER A 277 -7.87 -8.44 -1.07
N THR A 278 -7.35 -8.69 0.14
CA THR A 278 -6.05 -9.34 0.34
C THR A 278 -6.08 -10.77 -0.20
N ALA A 279 -7.12 -11.55 0.11
CA ALA A 279 -7.27 -12.92 -0.40
C ALA A 279 -7.32 -12.97 -1.93
N LEU A 280 -8.09 -12.06 -2.56
CA LEU A 280 -8.19 -11.99 -4.01
C LEU A 280 -6.87 -11.62 -4.69
N VAL A 281 -6.14 -10.63 -4.15
CA VAL A 281 -4.84 -10.22 -4.69
C VAL A 281 -3.83 -11.36 -4.56
N LEU A 282 -3.79 -12.05 -3.42
CA LEU A 282 -2.89 -13.19 -3.21
C LEU A 282 -3.23 -14.36 -4.14
N ALA A 283 -4.52 -14.67 -4.33
CA ALA A 283 -4.96 -15.70 -5.26
C ALA A 283 -4.57 -15.36 -6.72
N ALA A 284 -4.76 -14.11 -7.13
CA ALA A 284 -4.36 -13.64 -8.46
C ALA A 284 -2.83 -13.72 -8.65
N ALA A 285 -2.05 -13.29 -7.67
CA ALA A 285 -0.59 -13.36 -7.72
C ALA A 285 -0.09 -14.82 -7.78
N ALA A 286 -0.71 -15.73 -7.02
CA ALA A 286 -0.40 -17.16 -7.07
C ALA A 286 -0.74 -17.77 -8.45
N GLY A 287 -1.89 -17.41 -9.03
CA GLY A 287 -2.27 -17.82 -10.38
C GLY A 287 -1.27 -17.37 -11.45
N VAL A 288 -0.81 -16.11 -11.40
CA VAL A 288 0.24 -15.61 -12.29
C VAL A 288 1.57 -16.35 -12.10
N ALA A 289 1.93 -16.63 -10.84
CA ALA A 289 3.16 -17.38 -10.55
C ALA A 289 3.12 -18.81 -11.10
N MET A 290 1.96 -19.50 -10.99
CA MET A 290 1.78 -20.86 -11.54
C MET A 290 1.78 -20.88 -13.07
N ALA A 291 1.21 -19.86 -13.71
CA ALA A 291 1.17 -19.80 -15.17
C ALA A 291 2.55 -19.49 -15.82
N ARG A 292 3.54 -19.09 -15.02
CA ARG A 292 4.90 -18.77 -15.50
C ARG A 292 5.91 -19.88 -15.29
N ASN A 293 5.58 -20.87 -14.48
CA ASN A 293 6.40 -22.08 -14.28
C ASN A 293 5.96 -23.20 -15.23
#